data_0c682c5d6f193a306c621cbc1adf6c2a
#
_entry.id   0c682c5d6f193a306c621cbc1adf6c2a
#
_cell.length_a   1.000
_cell.length_b   1.000
_cell.length_c   1.000
_cell.angle_alpha   90.00
_cell.angle_beta   90.00
_cell.angle_gamma   90.00
#
_symmetry.space_group_name_H-M   'P 1'
#
loop_
_entity.id
_entity.type
_entity.pdbx_description
1 polymer ?
#
loop_
_entity_poly.entity_id
_entity_poly.type
_entity_poly.pdbx_seq_one_letter_code
_entity_poly.pdbx_strand_id
1 'polypeptide(L)'
;LSGHTDTVPVSKSWSTDPFKATIKGDKLYGRGSCDMKGFIACTLAFAPIYAKINLNRDIHFSFTFDEETACLGAPILIKELKKRNIQDGICIIGEPTKMKIIDAHKGCYEYTTYFEGLAGHSSAPHKGVSAVEFAARYANKLIELREELKKRAPKDSIFDPPFSTLQVGGIFGG
;
A
#
# COMPACT_ATOMS: atom_id res chain seq x y z
N LEU A 1 -15.93 -5.22 -9.85
CA LEU A 1 -14.82 -5.94 -9.22
C LEU A 1 -13.53 -5.23 -9.56
N SER A 2 -12.74 -4.83 -8.58
CA SER A 2 -11.55 -4.02 -8.77
C SER A 2 -10.31 -4.65 -8.12
N GLY A 3 -9.16 -4.50 -8.78
CA GLY A 3 -7.87 -4.93 -8.28
C GLY A 3 -6.72 -4.21 -8.96
N HIS A 4 -5.54 -4.24 -8.32
CA HIS A 4 -4.31 -3.70 -8.89
C HIS A 4 -3.42 -4.79 -9.49
N THR A 5 -2.62 -4.41 -10.48
CA THR A 5 -1.76 -5.35 -11.22
C THR A 5 -0.30 -5.29 -10.78
N ASP A 6 0.10 -4.23 -10.13
CA ASP A 6 1.44 -4.05 -9.57
C ASP A 6 1.66 -4.86 -8.29
N THR A 7 2.86 -4.86 -7.79
CA THR A 7 3.26 -5.57 -6.57
C THR A 7 4.44 -4.87 -5.92
N VAL A 8 4.56 -4.97 -4.60
CA VAL A 8 5.76 -4.52 -3.88
C VAL A 8 7.01 -5.29 -4.32
N PRO A 9 8.22 -4.70 -4.18
CA PRO A 9 9.49 -5.37 -4.46
C PRO A 9 9.68 -6.65 -3.66
N VAL A 10 10.53 -7.53 -4.14
CA VAL A 10 10.85 -8.80 -3.47
C VAL A 10 11.90 -8.57 -2.38
N SER A 11 11.65 -9.12 -1.19
CA SER A 11 12.65 -9.18 -0.11
C SER A 11 13.62 -10.35 -0.31
N LYS A 12 14.75 -10.35 0.42
CA LYS A 12 15.77 -11.43 0.33
C LYS A 12 15.35 -12.76 0.97
N SER A 13 14.22 -12.82 1.67
CA SER A 13 13.83 -13.96 2.53
C SER A 13 12.75 -14.87 1.92
N TRP A 14 12.74 -15.06 0.61
CA TRP A 14 11.80 -15.98 -0.03
C TRP A 14 12.29 -17.43 0.03
N SER A 15 11.41 -18.37 0.38
CA SER A 15 11.66 -19.81 0.40
C SER A 15 11.44 -20.50 -0.95
N THR A 16 10.90 -19.78 -1.94
CA THR A 16 10.68 -20.21 -3.32
C THR A 16 11.10 -19.09 -4.26
N ASP A 17 11.27 -19.37 -5.55
CA ASP A 17 11.44 -18.30 -6.54
C ASP A 17 10.18 -17.42 -6.57
N PRO A 18 10.29 -16.13 -6.22
CA PRO A 18 9.12 -15.24 -6.16
C PRO A 18 8.48 -14.95 -7.52
N PHE A 19 9.22 -15.14 -8.62
CA PHE A 19 8.73 -14.88 -9.98
C PHE A 19 8.26 -16.13 -10.72
N LYS A 20 8.32 -17.28 -10.03
CA LYS A 20 7.82 -18.55 -10.57
C LYS A 20 6.63 -19.04 -9.75
N ALA A 21 5.48 -19.21 -10.39
CA ALA A 21 4.32 -19.82 -9.76
C ALA A 21 4.66 -21.24 -9.26
N THR A 22 4.70 -21.40 -7.95
CA THR A 22 5.07 -22.67 -7.30
C THR A 22 3.88 -23.19 -6.50
N ILE A 23 3.36 -24.36 -6.87
CA ILE A 23 2.28 -25.03 -6.12
C ILE A 23 2.90 -26.01 -5.15
N LYS A 24 2.53 -25.88 -3.87
CA LYS A 24 2.89 -26.83 -2.80
C LYS A 24 1.63 -27.14 -1.98
N GLY A 25 1.15 -28.37 -2.09
CA GLY A 25 -0.13 -28.76 -1.50
C GLY A 25 -1.29 -27.96 -2.13
N ASP A 26 -2.06 -27.30 -1.30
CA ASP A 26 -3.21 -26.45 -1.67
C ASP A 26 -2.86 -24.95 -1.83
N LYS A 27 -1.57 -24.61 -1.84
CA LYS A 27 -1.08 -23.22 -1.86
C LYS A 27 -0.28 -22.89 -3.12
N LEU A 28 -0.54 -21.70 -3.66
CA LEU A 28 0.23 -21.09 -4.73
C LEU A 28 1.17 -20.02 -4.16
N TYR A 29 2.47 -20.22 -4.34
CA TYR A 29 3.51 -19.29 -3.94
C TYR A 29 4.01 -18.49 -5.15
N GLY A 30 4.16 -17.19 -4.96
CA GLY A 30 4.70 -16.25 -5.94
C GLY A 30 4.41 -14.81 -5.54
N ARG A 31 5.25 -13.86 -5.95
CA ARG A 31 5.00 -12.43 -5.69
C ARG A 31 3.69 -12.02 -6.38
N GLY A 32 2.78 -11.39 -5.64
CA GLY A 32 1.47 -10.97 -6.11
C GLY A 32 0.42 -12.09 -6.16
N SER A 33 0.72 -13.34 -5.77
CA SER A 33 -0.29 -14.40 -5.76
C SER A 33 -1.40 -14.15 -4.75
N CYS A 34 -1.07 -13.53 -3.61
CA CYS A 34 -2.03 -13.15 -2.57
C CYS A 34 -2.51 -11.71 -2.77
N ASP A 35 -1.57 -10.80 -3.01
CA ASP A 35 -1.77 -9.37 -3.16
C ASP A 35 -1.33 -8.92 -4.55
N MET A 36 -2.28 -8.73 -5.52
CA MET A 36 -3.63 -9.29 -5.43
C MET A 36 -4.03 -9.99 -6.73
N LYS A 37 -3.04 -10.52 -7.48
CA LYS A 37 -3.27 -11.21 -8.77
C LYS A 37 -4.13 -12.48 -8.62
N GLY A 38 -4.14 -13.11 -7.44
CA GLY A 38 -5.04 -14.24 -7.13
C GLY A 38 -6.51 -13.86 -7.28
N PHE A 39 -6.92 -12.70 -6.74
CA PHE A 39 -8.27 -12.19 -6.93
C PHE A 39 -8.56 -11.88 -8.41
N ILE A 40 -7.62 -11.24 -9.12
CA ILE A 40 -7.75 -10.96 -10.56
C ILE A 40 -7.94 -12.26 -11.34
N ALA A 41 -7.15 -13.29 -11.06
CA ALA A 41 -7.25 -14.58 -11.70
C ALA A 41 -8.62 -15.25 -11.45
N CYS A 42 -9.10 -15.25 -10.21
CA CYS A 42 -10.44 -15.74 -9.87
C CYS A 42 -11.52 -14.96 -10.62
N THR A 43 -11.43 -13.64 -10.63
CA THR A 43 -12.37 -12.75 -11.33
C THR A 43 -12.47 -13.09 -12.82
N LEU A 44 -11.31 -13.26 -13.48
CA LEU A 44 -11.25 -13.61 -14.90
C LEU A 44 -11.74 -15.03 -15.16
N ALA A 45 -11.46 -15.98 -14.27
CA ALA A 45 -11.95 -17.35 -14.39
C ALA A 45 -13.48 -17.43 -14.33
N PHE A 46 -14.13 -16.57 -13.56
CA PHE A 46 -15.58 -16.50 -13.46
C PHE A 46 -16.24 -15.65 -14.56
N ALA A 47 -15.50 -14.82 -15.27
CA ALA A 47 -16.07 -13.96 -16.32
C ALA A 47 -16.88 -14.73 -17.39
N PRO A 48 -16.43 -15.89 -17.93
CA PRO A 48 -17.22 -16.66 -18.87
C PRO A 48 -18.49 -17.27 -18.28
N ILE A 49 -18.54 -17.46 -16.96
CA ILE A 49 -19.72 -17.95 -16.25
C ILE A 49 -20.74 -16.82 -16.16
N TYR A 50 -20.31 -15.64 -15.74
CA TYR A 50 -21.16 -14.45 -15.66
C TYR A 50 -21.74 -14.06 -17.02
N ALA A 51 -20.97 -14.20 -18.09
CA ALA A 51 -21.44 -13.91 -19.46
C ALA A 51 -22.58 -14.81 -19.94
N LYS A 52 -22.82 -15.96 -19.29
CA LYS A 52 -23.89 -16.89 -19.62
C LYS A 52 -25.14 -16.75 -18.74
N ILE A 53 -25.09 -15.89 -17.73
CA ILE A 53 -26.18 -15.65 -16.79
C ILE A 53 -26.91 -14.36 -17.18
N ASN A 54 -28.23 -14.37 -17.13
CA ASN A 54 -28.99 -13.14 -17.27
C ASN A 54 -28.91 -12.33 -15.98
N LEU A 55 -28.03 -11.34 -15.98
CA LEU A 55 -27.78 -10.48 -14.83
C LEU A 55 -28.73 -9.26 -14.87
N ASN A 56 -29.21 -8.84 -13.72
CA ASN A 56 -30.02 -7.61 -13.59
C ASN A 56 -29.17 -6.33 -13.69
N ARG A 57 -27.86 -6.44 -13.56
CA ARG A 57 -26.89 -5.34 -13.69
C ARG A 57 -25.57 -5.88 -14.26
N ASP A 58 -24.86 -5.00 -14.94
CA ASP A 58 -23.55 -5.33 -15.49
C ASP A 58 -22.49 -5.55 -14.38
N ILE A 59 -21.59 -6.48 -14.65
CA ILE A 59 -20.38 -6.66 -13.84
C ILE A 59 -19.20 -6.04 -14.58
N HIS A 60 -18.62 -5.00 -13.97
CA HIS A 60 -17.43 -4.35 -14.49
C HIS A 60 -16.18 -4.93 -13.82
N PHE A 61 -15.17 -5.25 -14.61
CA PHE A 61 -13.84 -5.63 -14.14
C PHE A 61 -12.91 -4.45 -14.36
N SER A 62 -12.30 -3.96 -13.29
CA SER A 62 -11.41 -2.79 -13.31
C SER A 62 -10.06 -3.17 -12.75
N PHE A 63 -9.00 -3.00 -13.54
CA PHE A 63 -7.65 -3.30 -13.13
C PHE A 63 -6.82 -2.02 -13.19
N THR A 64 -6.20 -1.68 -12.07
CA THR A 64 -5.40 -0.47 -11.90
C THR A 64 -3.91 -0.79 -11.80
N PHE A 65 -3.10 0.24 -11.72
CA PHE A 65 -1.64 0.19 -11.55
C PHE A 65 -1.21 1.17 -10.48
N ASP A 66 0.03 1.01 -9.98
CA ASP A 66 0.65 1.86 -8.96
C ASP A 66 -0.15 1.99 -7.65
N GLU A 67 -0.90 0.95 -7.28
CA GLU A 67 -1.58 0.91 -5.98
C GLU A 67 -0.56 0.96 -4.85
N GLU A 68 0.49 0.14 -4.95
CA GLU A 68 1.54 -0.06 -3.97
C GLU A 68 2.49 1.14 -3.79
N THR A 69 2.34 2.18 -4.60
CA THR A 69 3.20 3.37 -4.54
C THR A 69 2.42 4.65 -4.32
N ALA A 70 1.50 5.01 -5.20
CA ALA A 70 0.81 6.29 -5.17
C ALA A 70 -0.65 6.23 -5.64
N CYS A 71 -1.20 5.05 -5.90
CA CYS A 71 -2.57 4.83 -6.41
C CYS A 71 -2.90 5.63 -7.69
N LEU A 72 -1.91 5.86 -8.57
CA LEU A 72 -2.07 6.71 -9.76
C LEU A 72 -3.13 6.18 -10.73
N GLY A 73 -3.33 4.88 -10.77
CA GLY A 73 -4.34 4.25 -11.62
C GLY A 73 -5.77 4.54 -11.20
N ALA A 74 -6.03 4.74 -9.92
CA ALA A 74 -7.39 4.95 -9.41
C ALA A 74 -8.05 6.24 -9.91
N PRO A 75 -7.41 7.42 -9.90
CA PRO A 75 -7.98 8.64 -10.49
C PRO A 75 -8.27 8.52 -12.00
N ILE A 76 -7.42 7.80 -12.73
CA ILE A 76 -7.61 7.56 -14.16
C ILE A 76 -8.85 6.68 -14.39
N LEU A 77 -8.98 5.60 -13.63
CA LEU A 77 -10.15 4.73 -13.67
C LEU A 77 -11.44 5.50 -13.35
N ILE A 78 -11.45 6.31 -12.29
CA ILE A 78 -12.62 7.12 -11.90
C ILE A 78 -13.01 8.08 -13.03
N LYS A 79 -12.05 8.73 -13.69
CA LYS A 79 -12.30 9.60 -14.83
C LYS A 79 -12.95 8.86 -15.99
N GLU A 80 -12.48 7.65 -16.29
CA GLU A 80 -13.02 6.83 -17.38
C GLU A 80 -14.43 6.30 -17.03
N LEU A 81 -14.67 5.86 -15.79
CA LEU A 81 -16.01 5.43 -15.34
C LEU A 81 -17.03 6.57 -15.46
N LYS A 82 -16.65 7.78 -15.03
CA LYS A 82 -17.52 8.98 -15.20
C LYS A 82 -17.82 9.27 -16.66
N LYS A 83 -16.83 9.19 -17.55
CA LYS A 83 -17.00 9.38 -18.99
C LYS A 83 -17.96 8.38 -19.62
N ARG A 84 -17.98 7.15 -19.11
CA ARG A 84 -18.89 6.07 -19.54
C ARG A 84 -20.24 6.10 -18.83
N ASN A 85 -20.52 7.10 -17.96
CA ASN A 85 -21.71 7.16 -17.12
C ASN A 85 -21.91 5.93 -16.21
N ILE A 86 -20.83 5.27 -15.80
CA ILE A 86 -20.87 4.20 -14.81
C ILE A 86 -20.73 4.87 -13.44
N GLN A 87 -21.85 5.12 -12.77
CA GLN A 87 -21.87 5.94 -11.55
C GLN A 87 -22.33 5.17 -10.31
N ASP A 88 -23.21 4.20 -10.47
CA ASP A 88 -23.87 3.52 -9.36
C ASP A 88 -23.54 2.04 -9.32
N GLY A 89 -23.08 1.59 -8.17
CA GLY A 89 -22.79 0.19 -7.99
C GLY A 89 -22.06 -0.11 -6.69
N ILE A 90 -21.99 -1.39 -6.39
CA ILE A 90 -21.16 -1.90 -5.30
C ILE A 90 -19.77 -2.13 -5.86
N CYS A 91 -18.75 -1.53 -5.27
CA CYS A 91 -17.36 -1.81 -5.59
C CYS A 91 -16.83 -2.88 -4.61
N ILE A 92 -16.33 -3.99 -5.16
CA ILE A 92 -15.62 -5.01 -4.40
C ILE A 92 -14.16 -4.94 -4.83
N ILE A 93 -13.29 -4.59 -3.89
CA ILE A 93 -11.84 -4.55 -4.05
C ILE A 93 -11.28 -5.81 -3.40
N GLY A 94 -10.55 -6.61 -4.15
CA GLY A 94 -10.18 -7.96 -3.73
C GLY A 94 -8.89 -8.06 -2.96
N GLU A 95 -8.63 -7.13 -2.06
CA GLU A 95 -7.47 -7.15 -1.18
C GLU A 95 -7.45 -8.37 -0.24
N PRO A 96 -6.27 -8.79 0.25
CA PRO A 96 -6.12 -10.00 1.06
C PRO A 96 -6.63 -9.83 2.50
N THR A 97 -7.93 -9.76 2.68
CA THR A 97 -8.63 -9.50 3.97
C THR A 97 -8.92 -10.76 4.78
N LYS A 98 -8.34 -11.92 4.42
CA LYS A 98 -8.69 -13.23 4.99
C LYS A 98 -10.19 -13.56 4.87
N MET A 99 -10.79 -13.19 3.74
CA MET A 99 -12.22 -13.36 3.42
C MET A 99 -13.17 -12.61 4.37
N LYS A 100 -12.69 -11.56 5.04
CA LYS A 100 -13.54 -10.67 5.84
C LYS A 100 -13.93 -9.47 5.00
N ILE A 101 -15.14 -8.96 5.24
CA ILE A 101 -15.57 -7.68 4.66
C ILE A 101 -14.92 -6.57 5.48
N ILE A 102 -14.16 -5.71 4.79
CA ILE A 102 -13.57 -4.50 5.34
C ILE A 102 -14.22 -3.33 4.63
N ASP A 103 -14.85 -2.44 5.35
CA ASP A 103 -15.64 -1.33 4.84
C ASP A 103 -14.99 0.05 5.08
N ALA A 104 -13.84 0.06 5.79
CA ALA A 104 -13.08 1.28 6.03
C ALA A 104 -11.60 0.98 6.31
N HIS A 105 -10.74 1.94 6.00
CA HIS A 105 -9.32 1.93 6.38
C HIS A 105 -8.83 3.36 6.69
N LYS A 106 -7.72 3.44 7.42
CA LYS A 106 -7.04 4.72 7.68
C LYS A 106 -6.35 5.20 6.41
N GLY A 107 -6.22 6.53 6.25
CA GLY A 107 -5.38 7.11 5.20
C GLY A 107 -3.90 6.75 5.41
N CYS A 108 -3.15 6.64 4.32
CA CYS A 108 -1.72 6.40 4.31
C CYS A 108 -1.00 7.59 3.66
N TYR A 109 0.15 7.98 4.24
CA TYR A 109 1.00 9.03 3.73
C TYR A 109 2.46 8.63 3.88
N GLU A 110 3.23 8.83 2.83
CA GLU A 110 4.68 8.68 2.84
C GLU A 110 5.36 10.03 2.62
N TYR A 111 6.41 10.29 3.41
CA TYR A 111 7.19 11.52 3.30
C TYR A 111 8.67 11.21 3.29
N THR A 112 9.39 11.91 2.42
CA THR A 112 10.84 11.97 2.45
C THR A 112 11.27 13.36 2.85
N THR A 113 12.05 13.46 3.94
CA THR A 113 12.62 14.72 4.41
C THR A 113 14.10 14.75 4.08
N TYR A 114 14.52 15.79 3.40
CA TYR A 114 15.91 16.01 3.01
C TYR A 114 16.58 17.00 3.98
N PHE A 115 17.80 16.67 4.40
CA PHE A 115 18.65 17.54 5.21
C PHE A 115 19.92 17.83 4.41
N GLU A 116 20.22 19.09 4.25
CA GLU A 116 21.48 19.56 3.64
C GLU A 116 22.37 20.12 4.74
N GLY A 117 23.66 19.80 4.65
CA GLY A 117 24.67 20.25 5.63
C GLY A 117 25.80 20.98 4.95
N LEU A 118 26.81 21.31 5.75
CA LEU A 118 28.06 21.89 5.28
C LEU A 118 29.21 20.93 5.56
N ALA A 119 29.92 20.51 4.54
CA ALA A 119 31.05 19.61 4.68
C ALA A 119 32.17 20.28 5.50
N GLY A 120 32.78 19.51 6.41
CA GLY A 120 33.87 19.95 7.26
C GLY A 120 34.76 18.77 7.63
N HIS A 121 36.04 19.07 8.00
CA HIS A 121 36.93 18.03 8.50
C HIS A 121 36.48 17.53 9.87
N SER A 122 36.53 16.24 10.11
CA SER A 122 36.07 15.61 11.34
C SER A 122 36.78 16.13 12.61
N SER A 123 38.03 16.61 12.49
CA SER A 123 38.77 17.24 13.58
C SER A 123 38.35 18.71 13.85
N ALA A 124 37.52 19.30 13.00
CA ALA A 124 37.08 20.69 13.10
C ALA A 124 35.55 20.80 12.87
N PRO A 125 34.72 20.09 13.69
CA PRO A 125 33.26 20.01 13.45
C PRO A 125 32.56 21.37 13.53
N HIS A 126 33.15 22.34 14.22
CA HIS A 126 32.66 23.71 14.31
C HIS A 126 32.69 24.50 12.98
N LYS A 127 33.40 23.98 11.95
CA LYS A 127 33.48 24.56 10.61
C LYS A 127 32.51 23.91 9.63
N GLY A 128 31.76 22.90 10.06
CA GLY A 128 30.78 22.19 9.26
C GLY A 128 29.40 22.16 9.91
N VAL A 129 28.44 21.59 9.21
CA VAL A 129 27.08 21.32 9.72
C VAL A 129 26.71 19.90 9.31
N SER A 130 26.53 19.02 10.29
CA SER A 130 26.19 17.62 10.02
C SER A 130 24.70 17.45 9.71
N ALA A 131 24.37 17.19 8.46
CA ALA A 131 23.02 16.82 8.06
C ALA A 131 22.53 15.55 8.76
N VAL A 132 23.44 14.59 9.00
CA VAL A 132 23.12 13.31 9.68
C VAL A 132 22.68 13.55 11.12
N GLU A 133 23.34 14.48 11.86
CA GLU A 133 22.90 14.82 13.22
C GLU A 133 21.52 15.46 13.26
N PHE A 134 21.20 16.33 12.30
CA PHE A 134 19.86 16.92 12.18
C PHE A 134 18.82 15.86 11.83
N ALA A 135 19.12 14.96 10.91
CA ALA A 135 18.25 13.82 10.57
C ALA A 135 17.98 12.93 11.78
N ALA A 136 19.01 12.63 12.58
CA ALA A 136 18.86 11.85 13.81
C ALA A 136 17.97 12.54 14.87
N ARG A 137 18.17 13.84 15.07
CA ARG A 137 17.31 14.66 15.96
C ARG A 137 15.86 14.69 15.47
N TYR A 138 15.66 14.83 14.17
CA TYR A 138 14.33 14.81 13.57
C TYR A 138 13.65 13.45 13.76
N ALA A 139 14.37 12.35 13.51
CA ALA A 139 13.86 11.01 13.75
C ALA A 139 13.42 10.80 15.20
N ASN A 140 14.20 11.30 16.17
CA ASN A 140 13.80 11.27 17.58
C ASN A 140 12.52 12.06 17.84
N LYS A 141 12.35 13.23 17.22
CA LYS A 141 11.09 14.01 17.32
C LYS A 141 9.89 13.28 16.74
N LEU A 142 10.06 12.54 15.64
CA LEU A 142 9.00 11.70 15.08
C LEU A 142 8.63 10.53 16.02
N ILE A 143 9.62 9.95 16.71
CA ILE A 143 9.38 8.91 17.72
C ILE A 143 8.60 9.47 18.91
N GLU A 144 8.95 10.67 19.41
CA GLU A 144 8.21 11.36 20.47
C GLU A 144 6.76 11.65 20.02
N LEU A 145 6.59 12.18 18.79
CA LEU A 145 5.26 12.44 18.22
C LEU A 145 4.41 11.16 18.11
N ARG A 146 5.02 10.03 17.75
CA ARG A 146 4.33 8.73 17.73
C ARG A 146 3.72 8.39 19.08
N GLU A 147 4.44 8.63 20.18
CA GLU A 147 3.93 8.36 21.52
C GLU A 147 2.81 9.34 21.93
N GLU A 148 2.85 10.57 21.44
CA GLU A 148 1.75 11.51 21.60
C GLU A 148 0.50 11.11 20.81
N LEU A 149 0.66 10.63 19.57
CA LEU A 149 -0.45 10.16 18.74
C LEU A 149 -1.18 8.99 19.39
N LYS A 150 -0.48 8.10 20.09
CA LYS A 150 -1.10 7.03 20.88
C LYS A 150 -2.01 7.57 21.96
N LYS A 151 -1.60 8.67 22.64
CA LYS A 151 -2.41 9.32 23.69
C LYS A 151 -3.65 10.02 23.14
N ARG A 152 -3.64 10.37 21.85
CA ARG A 152 -4.75 11.06 21.17
C ARG A 152 -5.74 10.10 20.51
N ALA A 153 -5.64 8.78 20.79
CA ALA A 153 -6.55 7.80 20.22
C ALA A 153 -8.01 8.12 20.57
N PRO A 154 -8.92 8.18 19.59
CA PRO A 154 -10.35 8.31 19.86
C PRO A 154 -10.84 7.10 20.68
N LYS A 155 -11.71 7.36 21.66
CA LYS A 155 -12.22 6.30 22.55
C LYS A 155 -13.12 5.29 21.82
N ASP A 156 -13.76 5.72 20.76
CA ASP A 156 -14.72 4.99 19.93
C ASP A 156 -14.15 4.61 18.55
N SER A 157 -12.83 4.57 18.43
CA SER A 157 -12.18 4.17 17.18
C SER A 157 -12.54 2.74 16.78
N ILE A 158 -12.98 2.58 15.54
CA ILE A 158 -13.24 1.27 14.92
C ILE A 158 -11.96 0.61 14.39
N PHE A 159 -10.83 1.32 14.39
CA PHE A 159 -9.55 0.86 13.84
C PHE A 159 -8.68 0.16 14.88
N ASP A 160 -7.86 -0.78 14.42
CA ASP A 160 -6.81 -1.42 15.18
C ASP A 160 -5.44 -1.22 14.48
N PRO A 161 -4.47 -0.51 15.11
CA PRO A 161 -4.58 0.21 16.37
C PRO A 161 -5.49 1.45 16.27
N PRO A 162 -6.10 1.90 17.40
CA PRO A 162 -7.09 2.96 17.41
C PRO A 162 -6.54 4.38 17.22
N PHE A 163 -5.24 4.53 17.01
CA PHE A 163 -4.54 5.81 16.88
C PHE A 163 -3.87 5.94 15.51
N SER A 164 -3.51 7.17 15.12
CA SER A 164 -2.68 7.42 13.94
C SER A 164 -1.28 6.85 14.16
N THR A 165 -0.87 5.95 13.29
CA THR A 165 0.47 5.35 13.33
C THR A 165 1.49 6.26 12.65
N LEU A 166 2.72 6.25 13.14
CA LEU A 166 3.85 6.95 12.54
C LEU A 166 5.08 6.06 12.64
N GLN A 167 5.77 5.88 11.53
CA GLN A 167 6.96 5.04 11.48
C GLN A 167 8.08 5.77 10.73
N VAL A 168 9.29 5.74 11.29
CA VAL A 168 10.51 6.12 10.56
C VAL A 168 10.94 4.90 9.76
N GLY A 169 10.78 4.95 8.44
CA GLY A 169 11.05 3.83 7.54
C GLY A 169 12.53 3.65 7.21
N GLY A 170 13.29 4.75 7.21
CA GLY A 170 14.73 4.70 6.94
C GLY A 170 15.42 6.05 7.19
N ILE A 171 16.73 5.99 7.34
CA ILE A 171 17.63 7.16 7.35
C ILE A 171 18.81 6.79 6.47
N PHE A 172 19.08 7.62 5.47
CA PHE A 172 20.15 7.40 4.50
C PHE A 172 20.99 8.67 4.38
N GLY A 173 22.30 8.54 4.38
CA GLY A 173 23.19 9.68 4.22
C GLY A 173 24.52 9.51 4.98
N GLY A 174 25.42 10.50 4.83
CA GLY A 174 26.74 10.53 5.41
C GLY A 174 27.84 10.75 4.40
#